data_ad84d73a6a3bb01e8225fd862001443e
#
_entry.id   ad84d73a6a3bb01e8225fd862001443e
#
_cell.length_a   1.000
_cell.length_b   1.000
_cell.length_c   1.000
_cell.angle_alpha   90.00
_cell.angle_beta   90.00
_cell.angle_gamma   90.00
#
_symmetry.space_group_name_H-M   'P 1'
#
loop_
_entity.id
_entity.type
_entity.pdbx_description
1 polymer ?
#
loop_
_entity_poly.entity_id
_entity_poly.type
_entity_poly.pdbx_seq_one_letter_code
_entity_poly.pdbx_strand_id
1 'polypeptide(L)'
;MRSWKFWIGVIVSIVFLWVALRGLSIAELLSVLPGLNYWWLVPGVAVYFVGVWARSWRWRYLLNPVKSIPTGRLFPVVCIGYAGNNIFPARAGEVLRAAVLKRREDVAISASLATIIVERIFDGVVMLGFVFLNLSELSGLTSGSGFIGSIRTLAIGGAVIFLGVLVVVMLAAMFPKQASAIVDTIIKKLMPLRFQEKSINIAQRFLGGLEALR
;
A
#
# COMPACT_ATOMS: atom_id res chain seq x y z
N MET A 1 7.37 -1.42 32.11
CA MET A 1 6.38 -0.31 32.08
C MET A 1 5.45 -0.55 30.90
N ARG A 2 4.30 -1.16 31.14
CA ARG A 2 3.27 -1.44 30.13
C ARG A 2 2.65 -0.09 29.77
N SER A 3 2.96 0.44 28.59
CA SER A 3 2.58 1.80 28.23
C SER A 3 1.05 1.92 28.15
N TRP A 4 0.48 2.93 28.80
CA TRP A 4 -0.91 3.38 28.69
C TRP A 4 -1.43 3.35 27.23
N LYS A 5 -0.55 3.69 26.28
CA LYS A 5 -0.84 3.64 24.84
C LYS A 5 -1.23 2.25 24.34
N PHE A 6 -0.67 1.19 24.92
CA PHE A 6 -1.06 -0.19 24.60
C PHE A 6 -2.50 -0.49 25.01
N TRP A 7 -2.89 -0.09 26.23
CA TRP A 7 -4.24 -0.30 26.74
C TRP A 7 -5.29 0.51 25.98
N ILE A 8 -4.98 1.75 25.58
CA ILE A 8 -5.86 2.54 24.69
C ILE A 8 -6.07 1.79 23.37
N GLY A 9 -5.01 1.28 22.73
CA GLY A 9 -5.13 0.50 21.50
C GLY A 9 -6.00 -0.74 21.67
N VAL A 10 -5.86 -1.47 22.78
CA VAL A 10 -6.68 -2.64 23.09
C VAL A 10 -8.16 -2.25 23.29
N ILE A 11 -8.44 -1.19 24.04
CA ILE A 11 -9.82 -0.71 24.28
C ILE A 11 -10.47 -0.28 22.96
N VAL A 12 -9.77 0.51 22.15
CA VAL A 12 -10.26 0.93 20.84
C VAL A 12 -10.55 -0.28 19.94
N SER A 13 -9.64 -1.27 19.89
CA SER A 13 -9.85 -2.49 19.13
C SER A 13 -11.06 -3.29 19.60
N ILE A 14 -11.26 -3.43 20.93
CA ILE A 14 -12.42 -4.10 21.49
C ILE A 14 -13.72 -3.38 21.14
N VAL A 15 -13.74 -2.05 21.24
CA VAL A 15 -14.92 -1.24 20.89
C VAL A 15 -15.26 -1.41 19.40
N PHE A 16 -14.26 -1.31 18.51
CA PHE A 16 -14.50 -1.52 17.07
C PHE A 16 -14.96 -2.96 16.77
N LEU A 17 -14.37 -3.94 17.40
CA LEU A 17 -14.79 -5.34 17.25
C LEU A 17 -16.22 -5.55 17.74
N TRP A 18 -16.58 -4.98 18.89
CA TRP A 18 -17.93 -5.04 19.43
C TRP A 18 -18.95 -4.37 18.51
N VAL A 19 -18.64 -3.17 17.98
CA VAL A 19 -19.49 -2.48 17.02
C VAL A 19 -19.65 -3.28 15.72
N ALA A 20 -18.55 -3.87 15.21
CA ALA A 20 -18.56 -4.67 13.99
C ALA A 20 -19.37 -5.98 14.14
N LEU A 21 -19.32 -6.59 15.34
CA LEU A 21 -20.07 -7.82 15.63
C LEU A 21 -21.51 -7.55 16.11
N ARG A 22 -21.85 -6.29 16.38
CA ARG A 22 -23.18 -5.92 16.85
C ARG A 22 -24.19 -6.13 15.73
N GLY A 23 -25.11 -7.08 15.94
CA GLY A 23 -26.12 -7.46 14.95
C GLY A 23 -25.81 -8.75 14.19
N LEU A 24 -24.64 -9.36 14.39
CA LEU A 24 -24.32 -10.70 13.91
C LEU A 24 -24.74 -11.72 14.94
N SER A 25 -25.69 -12.59 14.61
CA SER A 25 -26.01 -13.74 15.45
C SER A 25 -24.95 -14.82 15.24
N ILE A 26 -24.11 -15.03 16.25
CA ILE A 26 -23.06 -16.08 16.23
C ILE A 26 -23.70 -17.45 15.98
N ALA A 27 -24.91 -17.68 16.48
CA ALA A 27 -25.66 -18.92 16.27
C ALA A 27 -26.02 -19.14 14.78
N GLU A 28 -26.45 -18.10 14.04
CA GLU A 28 -26.71 -18.19 12.61
C GLU A 28 -25.41 -18.44 11.82
N LEU A 29 -24.32 -17.78 12.22
CA LEU A 29 -23.02 -17.97 11.59
C LEU A 29 -22.50 -19.40 11.75
N LEU A 30 -22.64 -19.96 12.94
CA LEU A 30 -22.28 -21.36 13.23
C LEU A 30 -23.19 -22.36 12.53
N SER A 31 -24.47 -22.05 12.32
CA SER A 31 -25.42 -22.94 11.61
C SER A 31 -25.13 -23.02 10.10
N VAL A 32 -24.53 -22.01 9.49
CA VAL A 32 -24.17 -21.99 8.07
C VAL A 32 -22.87 -22.77 7.80
N LEU A 33 -21.94 -22.83 8.78
CA LEU A 33 -20.63 -23.46 8.59
C LEU A 33 -20.69 -24.93 8.12
N PRO A 34 -21.55 -25.82 8.66
CA PRO A 34 -21.62 -27.22 8.21
C PRO A 34 -22.09 -27.39 6.77
N GLY A 35 -22.85 -26.41 6.24
CA GLY A 35 -23.35 -26.40 4.86
C GLY A 35 -22.37 -25.88 3.81
N LEU A 36 -21.21 -25.38 4.24
CA LEU A 36 -20.21 -24.82 3.32
C LEU A 36 -19.43 -25.93 2.60
N ASN A 37 -19.27 -25.78 1.29
CA ASN A 37 -18.40 -26.64 0.52
C ASN A 37 -16.95 -26.18 0.64
N TYR A 38 -16.21 -26.75 1.59
CA TYR A 38 -14.82 -26.39 1.88
C TYR A 38 -13.84 -26.69 0.75
N TRP A 39 -14.22 -27.50 -0.26
CA TRP A 39 -13.40 -27.77 -1.42
C TRP A 39 -13.08 -26.51 -2.22
N TRP A 40 -13.95 -25.48 -2.18
CA TRP A 40 -13.69 -24.19 -2.82
C TRP A 40 -12.55 -23.39 -2.17
N LEU A 41 -12.16 -23.74 -0.95
CA LEU A 41 -10.98 -23.13 -0.30
C LEU A 41 -9.69 -23.51 -1.02
N VAL A 42 -9.58 -24.72 -1.56
CA VAL A 42 -8.36 -25.19 -2.25
C VAL A 42 -8.03 -24.33 -3.47
N PRO A 43 -8.94 -24.17 -4.47
CA PRO A 43 -8.67 -23.29 -5.60
C PRO A 43 -8.52 -21.83 -5.17
N GLY A 44 -9.29 -21.36 -4.17
CA GLY A 44 -9.16 -20.00 -3.64
C GLY A 44 -7.78 -19.71 -3.08
N VAL A 45 -7.25 -20.60 -2.24
CA VAL A 45 -5.90 -20.50 -1.68
C VAL A 45 -4.85 -20.60 -2.79
N ALA A 46 -5.02 -21.51 -3.76
CA ALA A 46 -4.10 -21.65 -4.88
C ALA A 46 -4.02 -20.35 -5.70
N VAL A 47 -5.15 -19.77 -6.07
CA VAL A 47 -5.21 -18.49 -6.80
C VAL A 47 -4.57 -17.36 -6.00
N TYR A 48 -4.80 -17.31 -4.67
CA TYR A 48 -4.17 -16.34 -3.79
C TYR A 48 -2.62 -16.43 -3.86
N PHE A 49 -2.06 -17.62 -3.72
CA PHE A 49 -0.61 -17.81 -3.78
C PHE A 49 -0.03 -17.55 -5.17
N VAL A 50 -0.75 -17.86 -6.25
CA VAL A 50 -0.38 -17.47 -7.61
C VAL A 50 -0.31 -15.94 -7.71
N GLY A 51 -1.28 -15.22 -7.13
CA GLY A 51 -1.25 -13.76 -7.07
C GLY A 51 -0.05 -13.21 -6.28
N VAL A 52 0.31 -13.83 -5.15
CA VAL A 52 1.50 -13.46 -4.37
C VAL A 52 2.79 -13.73 -5.15
N TRP A 53 2.84 -14.86 -5.87
CA TRP A 53 3.96 -15.19 -6.75
C TRP A 53 4.13 -14.18 -7.88
N ALA A 54 3.06 -13.82 -8.57
CA ALA A 54 3.07 -12.83 -9.65
C ALA A 54 3.57 -11.45 -9.15
N ARG A 55 3.13 -11.03 -7.93
CA ARG A 55 3.64 -9.80 -7.30
C ARG A 55 5.12 -9.90 -6.95
N SER A 56 5.60 -11.03 -6.47
CA SER A 56 7.02 -11.27 -6.19
C SER A 56 7.84 -11.24 -7.46
N TRP A 57 7.31 -11.79 -8.55
CA TRP A 57 7.92 -11.76 -9.87
C TRP A 57 8.01 -10.33 -10.42
N ARG A 58 6.92 -9.55 -10.36
CA ARG A 58 6.91 -8.13 -10.70
C ARG A 58 7.95 -7.34 -9.89
N TRP A 59 7.99 -7.56 -8.57
CA TRP A 59 8.93 -6.87 -7.70
C TRP A 59 10.40 -7.18 -8.02
N ARG A 60 10.70 -8.37 -8.50
CA ARG A 60 12.03 -8.71 -9.01
C ARG A 60 12.50 -7.72 -10.08
N TYR A 61 11.63 -7.37 -11.03
CA TYR A 61 11.98 -6.41 -12.09
C TYR A 61 12.23 -5.02 -11.53
N LEU A 62 11.44 -4.57 -10.58
CA LEU A 62 11.62 -3.28 -9.92
C LEU A 62 12.91 -3.23 -9.08
N LEU A 63 13.35 -4.35 -8.52
CA LEU A 63 14.61 -4.44 -7.76
C LEU A 63 15.84 -4.65 -8.64
N ASN A 64 15.68 -5.09 -9.88
CA ASN A 64 16.80 -5.45 -10.75
C ASN A 64 17.86 -4.34 -10.92
N PRO A 65 17.51 -3.05 -11.00
CA PRO A 65 18.49 -1.95 -11.06
C PRO A 65 19.34 -1.84 -9.77
N VAL A 66 18.80 -2.24 -8.63
CA VAL A 66 19.47 -2.16 -7.32
C VAL A 66 20.25 -3.46 -7.06
N LYS A 67 19.59 -4.60 -7.19
CA LYS A 67 20.18 -5.92 -6.98
C LYS A 67 19.34 -7.00 -7.68
N SER A 68 19.98 -7.85 -8.48
CA SER A 68 19.30 -9.00 -9.10
C SER A 68 19.05 -10.09 -8.06
N ILE A 69 17.79 -10.30 -7.69
CA ILE A 69 17.37 -11.30 -6.69
C ILE A 69 16.34 -12.24 -7.34
N PRO A 70 16.51 -13.55 -7.26
CA PRO A 70 15.55 -14.49 -7.85
C PRO A 70 14.20 -14.44 -7.14
N THR A 71 13.12 -14.62 -7.91
CA THR A 71 11.72 -14.55 -7.40
C THR A 71 11.47 -15.47 -6.20
N GLY A 72 12.08 -16.66 -6.19
CA GLY A 72 11.94 -17.60 -5.07
C GLY A 72 12.45 -17.08 -3.73
N ARG A 73 13.47 -16.21 -3.74
CA ARG A 73 13.95 -15.55 -2.51
C ARG A 73 13.08 -14.35 -2.11
N LEU A 74 12.46 -13.68 -3.07
CA LEU A 74 11.56 -12.55 -2.82
C LEU A 74 10.20 -13.01 -2.33
N PHE A 75 9.71 -14.17 -2.77
CA PHE A 75 8.41 -14.70 -2.40
C PHE A 75 8.17 -14.77 -0.87
N PRO A 76 9.05 -15.39 -0.06
CA PRO A 76 8.88 -15.39 1.39
C PRO A 76 8.89 -13.98 2.00
N VAL A 77 9.69 -13.06 1.44
CA VAL A 77 9.76 -11.66 1.91
C VAL A 77 8.42 -10.95 1.67
N VAL A 78 7.80 -11.20 0.51
CA VAL A 78 6.47 -10.67 0.18
C VAL A 78 5.40 -11.27 1.10
N CYS A 79 5.42 -12.59 1.34
CA CYS A 79 4.51 -13.25 2.28
C CYS A 79 4.61 -12.66 3.68
N ILE A 80 5.83 -12.43 4.20
CA ILE A 80 6.04 -11.77 5.50
C ILE A 80 5.47 -10.35 5.51
N GLY A 81 5.64 -9.60 4.40
CA GLY A 81 5.04 -8.27 4.25
C GLY A 81 3.51 -8.29 4.35
N TYR A 82 2.86 -9.24 3.67
CA TYR A 82 1.39 -9.39 3.74
C TYR A 82 0.93 -9.82 5.13
N ALA A 83 1.62 -10.78 5.77
CA ALA A 83 1.34 -11.15 7.15
C ALA A 83 1.48 -9.93 8.08
N GLY A 84 2.53 -9.12 7.88
CA GLY A 84 2.73 -7.89 8.61
C GLY A 84 1.60 -6.87 8.41
N ASN A 85 1.06 -6.73 7.20
CA ASN A 85 -0.06 -5.83 6.93
C ASN A 85 -1.36 -6.26 7.64
N ASN A 86 -1.52 -7.56 7.90
CA ASN A 86 -2.68 -8.10 8.62
C ASN A 86 -2.53 -7.99 10.15
N ILE A 87 -1.30 -7.97 10.67
CA ILE A 87 -1.02 -7.95 12.11
C ILE A 87 -0.78 -6.52 12.61
N PHE A 88 -0.05 -5.69 11.85
CA PHE A 88 0.34 -4.35 12.27
C PHE A 88 -0.61 -3.28 11.69
N PRO A 89 -0.94 -2.24 12.47
CA PRO A 89 -1.73 -1.12 11.98
C PRO A 89 -0.97 -0.32 10.91
N ALA A 90 -1.68 0.51 10.15
CA ALA A 90 -1.14 1.43 9.15
C ALA A 90 -0.32 0.75 8.03
N ARG A 91 -0.61 -0.52 7.71
CA ARG A 91 0.09 -1.29 6.66
C ARG A 91 1.61 -1.33 6.86
N ALA A 92 2.06 -1.43 8.11
CA ALA A 92 3.47 -1.47 8.46
C ALA A 92 4.22 -2.70 7.88
N GLY A 93 3.50 -3.65 7.30
CA GLY A 93 4.09 -4.79 6.59
C GLY A 93 4.96 -4.39 5.38
N GLU A 94 4.73 -3.23 4.77
CA GLU A 94 5.61 -2.73 3.70
C GLU A 94 6.98 -2.34 4.25
N VAL A 95 7.02 -1.71 5.43
CA VAL A 95 8.28 -1.41 6.13
C VAL A 95 8.94 -2.70 6.61
N LEU A 96 8.17 -3.66 7.11
CA LEU A 96 8.65 -4.98 7.49
C LEU A 96 9.27 -5.72 6.30
N ARG A 97 8.64 -5.68 5.13
CA ARG A 97 9.14 -6.23 3.86
C ARG A 97 10.51 -5.65 3.51
N ALA A 98 10.68 -4.32 3.60
CA ALA A 98 11.95 -3.65 3.36
C ALA A 98 13.02 -4.01 4.40
N ALA A 99 12.64 -4.13 5.68
CA ALA A 99 13.55 -4.52 6.76
C ALA A 99 14.03 -5.99 6.62
N VAL A 100 13.13 -6.90 6.22
CA VAL A 100 13.47 -8.31 5.97
C VAL A 100 14.39 -8.42 4.76
N LEU A 101 14.14 -7.66 3.69
CA LEU A 101 15.01 -7.63 2.51
C LEU A 101 16.41 -7.11 2.85
N LYS A 102 16.51 -6.07 3.69
CA LYS A 102 17.80 -5.57 4.20
C LYS A 102 18.56 -6.66 4.94
N ARG A 103 17.89 -7.42 5.79
CA ARG A 103 18.55 -8.50 6.58
C ARG A 103 18.98 -9.69 5.73
N ARG A 104 18.21 -10.04 4.69
CA ARG A 104 18.45 -11.25 3.89
C ARG A 104 19.35 -11.02 2.69
N GLU A 105 19.23 -9.87 2.07
CA GLU A 105 19.87 -9.57 0.79
C GLU A 105 20.75 -8.31 0.82
N ASP A 106 20.86 -7.66 1.97
CA ASP A 106 21.64 -6.43 2.18
C ASP A 106 21.25 -5.26 1.27
N VAL A 107 19.98 -5.21 0.85
CA VAL A 107 19.42 -4.11 0.07
C VAL A 107 19.04 -2.97 1.00
N ALA A 108 19.41 -1.74 0.66
CA ALA A 108 19.06 -0.56 1.46
C ALA A 108 17.53 -0.43 1.64
N ILE A 109 17.06 -0.12 2.87
CA ILE A 109 15.64 0.05 3.17
C ILE A 109 15.02 1.15 2.31
N SER A 110 15.74 2.26 2.08
CA SER A 110 15.29 3.37 1.22
C SER A 110 15.05 2.93 -0.21
N ALA A 111 15.96 2.14 -0.79
CA ALA A 111 15.80 1.59 -2.14
C ALA A 111 14.60 0.63 -2.23
N SER A 112 14.44 -0.25 -1.22
CA SER A 112 13.29 -1.15 -1.14
C SER A 112 11.97 -0.38 -1.03
N LEU A 113 11.88 0.64 -0.20
CA LEU A 113 10.69 1.48 -0.06
C LEU A 113 10.38 2.24 -1.34
N ALA A 114 11.41 2.76 -2.05
CA ALA A 114 11.22 3.40 -3.34
C ALA A 114 10.58 2.45 -4.36
N THR A 115 11.04 1.19 -4.47
CA THR A 115 10.44 0.19 -5.36
C THR A 115 8.99 -0.13 -4.96
N ILE A 116 8.70 -0.19 -3.65
CA ILE A 116 7.33 -0.43 -3.14
C ILE A 116 6.40 0.72 -3.52
N ILE A 117 6.88 1.97 -3.48
CA ILE A 117 6.08 3.13 -3.90
C ILE A 117 5.80 3.09 -5.39
N VAL A 118 6.80 2.79 -6.21
CA VAL A 118 6.60 2.58 -7.65
C VAL A 118 5.57 1.47 -7.89
N GLU A 119 5.63 0.36 -7.14
CA GLU A 119 4.62 -0.69 -7.18
C GLU A 119 3.21 -0.15 -6.89
N ARG A 120 3.04 0.70 -5.86
CA ARG A 120 1.74 1.33 -5.54
C ARG A 120 1.24 2.26 -6.64
N ILE A 121 2.14 2.98 -7.27
CA ILE A 121 1.81 3.84 -8.41
C ILE A 121 1.21 3.01 -9.56
N PHE A 122 1.87 1.92 -9.95
CA PHE A 122 1.34 1.04 -10.99
C PHE A 122 -0.01 0.41 -10.61
N ASP A 123 -0.15 -0.05 -9.36
CA ASP A 123 -1.41 -0.58 -8.85
C ASP A 123 -2.54 0.47 -8.96
N GLY A 124 -2.25 1.71 -8.61
CA GLY A 124 -3.20 2.81 -8.71
C GLY A 124 -3.58 3.15 -10.17
N VAL A 125 -2.62 3.17 -11.09
CA VAL A 125 -2.89 3.39 -12.52
C VAL A 125 -3.81 2.31 -13.08
N VAL A 126 -3.53 1.04 -12.78
CA VAL A 126 -4.36 -0.09 -13.20
C VAL A 126 -5.78 0.02 -12.61
N MET A 127 -5.89 0.33 -11.32
CA MET A 127 -7.20 0.53 -10.66
C MET A 127 -7.99 1.65 -11.32
N LEU A 128 -7.36 2.79 -11.63
CA LEU A 128 -8.00 3.88 -12.36
C LEU A 128 -8.45 3.44 -13.76
N GLY A 129 -7.62 2.67 -14.48
CA GLY A 129 -7.98 2.10 -15.76
C GLY A 129 -9.29 1.30 -15.67
N PHE A 130 -9.41 0.42 -14.67
CA PHE A 130 -10.64 -0.34 -14.44
C PHE A 130 -11.84 0.55 -14.07
N VAL A 131 -11.64 1.57 -13.24
CA VAL A 131 -12.71 2.54 -12.92
C VAL A 131 -13.21 3.23 -14.18
N PHE A 132 -12.31 3.70 -15.05
CA PHE A 132 -12.70 4.36 -16.30
C PHE A 132 -13.40 3.42 -17.28
N LEU A 133 -12.95 2.18 -17.42
CA LEU A 133 -13.58 1.18 -18.28
C LEU A 133 -15.02 0.87 -17.84
N ASN A 134 -15.27 0.83 -16.54
CA ASN A 134 -16.61 0.55 -16.00
C ASN A 134 -17.46 1.80 -15.79
N LEU A 135 -16.92 3.01 -15.97
CA LEU A 135 -17.67 4.25 -15.75
C LEU A 135 -18.82 4.45 -16.74
N SER A 136 -18.67 3.94 -17.98
CA SER A 136 -19.71 3.96 -19.00
C SER A 136 -20.91 3.07 -18.66
N GLU A 137 -20.66 1.89 -18.09
CA GLU A 137 -21.73 0.99 -17.63
C GLU A 137 -22.44 1.54 -16.40
N LEU A 138 -21.71 2.13 -15.48
CA LEU A 138 -22.27 2.77 -14.29
C LEU A 138 -23.18 3.95 -14.65
N SER A 139 -22.86 4.70 -15.69
CA SER A 139 -23.70 5.81 -16.18
C SER A 139 -25.02 5.34 -16.80
N GLY A 140 -25.04 4.13 -17.38
CA GLY A 140 -26.26 3.51 -17.94
C GLY A 140 -27.25 3.00 -16.88
N LEU A 141 -26.76 2.70 -15.68
CA LEU A 141 -27.59 2.23 -14.56
C LEU A 141 -28.24 3.37 -13.76
N THR A 142 -27.95 4.62 -14.09
CA THR A 142 -28.35 5.78 -13.30
C THR A 142 -29.25 6.74 -14.04
N SER A 143 -30.50 6.40 -14.11
CA SER A 143 -31.60 7.35 -14.37
C SER A 143 -32.05 8.11 -13.12
N GLY A 144 -31.32 8.00 -11.99
CA GLY A 144 -31.64 8.59 -10.67
C GLY A 144 -30.60 9.58 -10.19
N SER A 145 -31.02 10.84 -10.06
CA SER A 145 -30.28 11.91 -9.40
C SER A 145 -30.06 11.60 -7.90
N GLY A 146 -28.83 11.49 -7.45
CA GLY A 146 -28.52 11.39 -6.02
C GLY A 146 -27.12 10.86 -5.72
N PHE A 147 -27.06 9.65 -5.20
CA PHE A 147 -25.84 9.02 -4.66
C PHE A 147 -24.78 8.70 -5.74
N ILE A 148 -25.17 8.36 -6.93
CA ILE A 148 -24.27 7.92 -8.01
C ILE A 148 -23.65 9.08 -8.79
N GLY A 149 -24.31 10.23 -8.86
CA GLY A 149 -23.67 11.47 -9.32
C GLY A 149 -22.48 11.84 -8.44
N SER A 150 -22.60 11.61 -7.14
CA SER A 150 -21.52 11.77 -6.16
C SER A 150 -20.37 10.78 -6.37
N ILE A 151 -20.66 9.52 -6.72
CA ILE A 151 -19.62 8.49 -6.99
C ILE A 151 -18.80 8.86 -8.23
N ARG A 152 -19.44 9.32 -9.30
CA ARG A 152 -18.75 9.77 -10.52
C ARG A 152 -17.82 10.95 -10.23
N THR A 153 -18.30 11.94 -9.48
CA THR A 153 -17.52 13.12 -9.11
C THR A 153 -16.35 12.74 -8.21
N LEU A 154 -16.55 11.83 -7.23
CA LEU A 154 -15.51 11.29 -6.37
C LEU A 154 -14.49 10.47 -7.16
N ALA A 155 -14.93 9.66 -8.13
CA ALA A 155 -14.04 8.87 -8.97
C ALA A 155 -13.16 9.76 -9.85
N ILE A 156 -13.75 10.77 -10.50
CA ILE A 156 -12.99 11.73 -11.32
C ILE A 156 -12.06 12.57 -10.46
N GLY A 157 -12.54 13.10 -9.33
CA GLY A 157 -11.72 13.87 -8.38
C GLY A 157 -10.55 13.06 -7.84
N GLY A 158 -10.81 11.82 -7.43
CA GLY A 158 -9.77 10.88 -6.97
C GLY A 158 -8.76 10.55 -8.07
N ALA A 159 -9.22 10.36 -9.31
CA ALA A 159 -8.35 10.13 -10.47
C ALA A 159 -7.45 11.34 -10.76
N VAL A 160 -7.98 12.55 -10.73
CA VAL A 160 -7.21 13.79 -10.96
C VAL A 160 -6.15 13.98 -9.88
N ILE A 161 -6.52 13.79 -8.61
CA ILE A 161 -5.56 13.88 -7.48
C ILE A 161 -4.48 12.82 -7.64
N PHE A 162 -4.86 11.57 -7.93
CA PHE A 162 -3.91 10.48 -8.09
C PHE A 162 -2.95 10.72 -9.26
N LEU A 163 -3.45 11.13 -10.42
CA LEU A 163 -2.62 11.48 -11.57
C LEU A 163 -1.70 12.67 -11.27
N GLY A 164 -2.19 13.66 -10.52
CA GLY A 164 -1.38 14.77 -10.05
C GLY A 164 -0.21 14.31 -9.18
N VAL A 165 -0.47 13.46 -8.19
CA VAL A 165 0.56 12.86 -7.33
C VAL A 165 1.54 12.02 -8.16
N LEU A 166 1.04 11.23 -9.11
CA LEU A 166 1.86 10.43 -10.01
C LEU A 166 2.85 11.31 -10.81
N VAL A 167 2.34 12.39 -11.41
CA VAL A 167 3.17 13.34 -12.16
C VAL A 167 4.23 13.98 -11.26
N VAL A 168 3.86 14.38 -10.05
CA VAL A 168 4.82 14.95 -9.08
C VAL A 168 5.92 13.95 -8.72
N VAL A 169 5.57 12.69 -8.44
CA VAL A 169 6.56 11.64 -8.13
C VAL A 169 7.44 11.34 -9.35
N MET A 170 6.85 11.30 -10.54
CA MET A 170 7.61 11.08 -11.78
C MET A 170 8.59 12.24 -12.06
N LEU A 171 8.15 13.48 -11.88
CA LEU A 171 9.03 14.65 -12.02
C LEU A 171 10.13 14.66 -10.95
N ALA A 172 9.81 14.27 -9.71
CA ALA A 172 10.81 14.14 -8.64
C ALA A 172 11.86 13.07 -8.96
N ALA A 173 11.47 11.96 -9.58
CA ALA A 173 12.40 10.93 -10.05
C ALA A 173 13.24 11.38 -11.24
N MET A 174 12.67 12.18 -12.17
CA MET A 174 13.40 12.71 -13.33
C MET A 174 14.36 13.84 -12.96
N PHE A 175 14.01 14.66 -11.97
CA PHE A 175 14.76 15.84 -11.55
C PHE A 175 15.12 15.80 -10.06
N PRO A 176 15.95 14.84 -9.58
CA PRO A 176 16.19 14.61 -8.15
C PRO A 176 16.82 15.83 -7.45
N LYS A 177 17.70 16.57 -8.13
CA LYS A 177 18.33 17.78 -7.57
C LYS A 177 17.33 18.91 -7.33
N GLN A 178 16.38 19.11 -8.24
CA GLN A 178 15.34 20.13 -8.10
C GLN A 178 14.30 19.70 -7.07
N ALA A 179 13.92 18.42 -7.08
CA ALA A 179 13.02 17.85 -6.10
C ALA A 179 13.59 17.97 -4.67
N SER A 180 14.87 17.68 -4.44
CA SER A 180 15.50 17.85 -3.14
C SER A 180 15.48 19.30 -2.67
N ALA A 181 15.80 20.26 -3.55
CA ALA A 181 15.77 21.68 -3.22
C ALA A 181 14.36 22.17 -2.83
N ILE A 182 13.34 21.72 -3.57
CA ILE A 182 11.93 22.05 -3.27
C ILE A 182 11.52 21.46 -1.93
N VAL A 183 11.81 20.16 -1.69
CA VAL A 183 11.47 19.46 -0.45
C VAL A 183 12.19 20.09 0.74
N ASP A 184 13.46 20.43 0.62
CA ASP A 184 14.23 21.11 1.66
C ASP A 184 13.64 22.48 1.99
N THR A 185 13.21 23.23 0.98
CA THR A 185 12.56 24.54 1.14
C THR A 185 11.21 24.40 1.87
N ILE A 186 10.40 23.41 1.47
CA ILE A 186 9.09 23.15 2.09
C ILE A 186 9.27 22.72 3.54
N ILE A 187 10.21 21.81 3.83
CA ILE A 187 10.49 21.35 5.19
C ILE A 187 10.96 22.52 6.08
N LYS A 188 11.88 23.34 5.58
CA LYS A 188 12.38 24.52 6.31
C LYS A 188 11.29 25.54 6.60
N LYS A 189 10.29 25.69 5.71
CA LYS A 189 9.21 26.67 5.85
C LYS A 189 8.06 26.17 6.74
N LEU A 190 7.76 24.87 6.72
CA LEU A 190 6.58 24.29 7.38
C LEU A 190 6.90 23.59 8.70
N MET A 191 8.15 23.14 8.93
CA MET A 191 8.49 22.36 10.11
C MET A 191 9.28 23.16 11.15
N PRO A 192 9.02 22.93 12.45
CA PRO A 192 9.84 23.47 13.53
C PRO A 192 11.28 22.96 13.46
N LEU A 193 12.26 23.79 13.84
CA LEU A 193 13.70 23.52 13.78
C LEU A 193 14.12 22.14 14.33
N ARG A 194 13.44 21.69 15.38
CA ARG A 194 13.70 20.37 16.04
C ARG A 194 13.54 19.16 15.11
N PHE A 195 12.71 19.26 14.09
CA PHE A 195 12.38 18.14 13.20
C PHE A 195 12.95 18.28 11.80
N GLN A 196 13.49 19.46 11.44
CA GLN A 196 13.98 19.76 10.09
C GLN A 196 15.08 18.81 9.63
N GLU A 197 16.16 18.66 10.39
CA GLU A 197 17.28 17.78 10.02
C GLU A 197 16.87 16.35 9.81
N LYS A 198 16.03 15.82 10.70
CA LYS A 198 15.56 14.43 10.60
C LYS A 198 14.68 14.23 9.37
N SER A 199 13.82 15.18 9.09
CA SER A 199 12.90 15.13 7.93
C SER A 199 13.64 15.31 6.60
N ILE A 200 14.62 16.20 6.53
CA ILE A 200 15.49 16.41 5.38
C ILE A 200 16.28 15.12 5.09
N ASN A 201 16.91 14.52 6.11
CA ASN A 201 17.63 13.27 5.94
C ASN A 201 16.77 12.12 5.44
N ILE A 202 15.53 12.01 5.90
CA ILE A 202 14.58 10.99 5.43
C ILE A 202 14.20 11.26 3.97
N ALA A 203 13.89 12.50 3.63
CA ALA A 203 13.49 12.90 2.28
C ALA A 203 14.64 12.70 1.27
N GLN A 204 15.86 13.07 1.62
CA GLN A 204 17.03 12.88 0.76
C GLN A 204 17.37 11.40 0.54
N ARG A 205 17.26 10.57 1.58
CA ARG A 205 17.42 9.10 1.44
C ARG A 205 16.34 8.50 0.56
N PHE A 206 15.14 9.03 0.63
CA PHE A 206 14.02 8.58 -0.21
C PHE A 206 14.24 8.99 -1.68
N LEU A 207 14.59 10.24 -1.95
CA LEU A 207 14.91 10.73 -3.29
C LEU A 207 16.11 10.00 -3.91
N GLY A 208 17.16 9.73 -3.10
CA GLY A 208 18.29 8.91 -3.53
C GLY A 208 17.90 7.46 -3.86
N GLY A 209 16.89 6.90 -3.17
CA GLY A 209 16.31 5.60 -3.52
C GLY A 209 15.55 5.62 -4.86
N LEU A 210 14.88 6.72 -5.20
CA LEU A 210 14.22 6.90 -6.50
C LEU A 210 15.24 7.09 -7.63
N GLU A 211 16.34 7.79 -7.38
CA GLU A 211 17.44 7.96 -8.35
C GLU A 211 18.10 6.64 -8.72
N ALA A 212 18.23 5.70 -7.76
CA ALA A 212 18.78 4.38 -8.01
C ALA A 212 17.87 3.50 -8.91
N LEU A 213 16.62 3.89 -9.16
CA LEU A 213 15.70 3.20 -10.08
C LEU A 213 15.77 3.72 -11.53
N ARG A 214 16.56 4.75 -11.79
CA ARG A 214 16.81 5.31 -13.13
C ARG A 214 17.91 4.55 -13.84
#